data_93314350e304a377e98664d8c539fa6a
#
_entry.id   93314350e304a377e98664d8c539fa6a
#
_cell.length_a   1.000
_cell.length_b   1.000
_cell.length_c   1.000
_cell.angle_alpha   90.00
_cell.angle_beta   90.00
_cell.angle_gamma   90.00
#
_symmetry.space_group_name_H-M   'P 1'
#
loop_
_entity.id
_entity.type
_entity.pdbx_description
1 polymer ?
#
loop_
_entity_poly.entity_id
_entity_poly.type
_entity_poly.pdbx_seq_one_letter_code
_entity_poly.pdbx_strand_id
1 'polypeptide(L)'
;MKSPREQEFRLSAERGDTPLLPNERVWGFWGFAYANSALAVATWVFLIGGATALFVGPLQGIAAIIIGNIVGVVLAASSTCLPCGKYGVEQFTFLRSMFGLNGSRLVYFLSVVVLTMGWLAVLGLMCGRALDNLETLVQQGQPDGDGWIVTAGALLAIVLAALVAMRGPDMIRRLSAVIAPSLILIMLALMYFISRRYSFAELLAMPALQPPFENPHVNFMIAVEINIAAGFSWWPYIGNLSRLCSNQRTAFWPNLVGIFGAAALGESVSLFAATTLGSSDPTTWMRLAGGLGFGVIALSFLALANLTGMVNILYTAVIGLRQLAGERLRSMGWGVLIGLFCIIPVVIVVFLPGIYDGFFIFLVWTSALNSALAGIGIADYFFLRKQRLNLRHLYAEQSASPLRYCKGFNPIALVALAAGFAIYVVIFNPQTLAHTDFFTLATASLPSCLLAGLVHYSLTRLLAVRLGWGGYPKGNERNIKAAGLRVQD
;
A
#
# COMPACT_ATOMS: atom_id res chain seq x y z
N MET A 1 1.39 34.87 -12.77
CA MET A 1 0.22 34.06 -13.18
C MET A 1 0.65 33.10 -14.28
N LYS A 2 0.37 31.81 -14.15
CA LYS A 2 0.69 30.82 -15.20
C LYS A 2 -0.31 30.96 -16.34
N SER A 3 0.10 30.71 -17.56
CA SER A 3 -0.80 30.81 -18.72
C SER A 3 -1.96 29.79 -18.61
N PRO A 4 -3.15 30.07 -19.20
CA PRO A 4 -4.26 29.13 -19.19
C PRO A 4 -3.87 27.76 -19.76
N ARG A 5 -2.98 27.70 -20.78
CA ARG A 5 -2.42 26.48 -21.33
C ARG A 5 -1.57 25.69 -20.31
N GLU A 6 -0.75 26.38 -19.51
CA GLU A 6 0.04 25.72 -18.43
C GLU A 6 -0.84 25.19 -17.31
N GLN A 7 -1.97 25.84 -17.03
CA GLN A 7 -2.94 25.36 -16.04
C GLN A 7 -3.70 24.14 -16.57
N GLU A 8 -4.15 24.15 -17.82
CA GLU A 8 -4.85 23.06 -18.46
C GLU A 8 -3.94 21.84 -18.64
N PHE A 9 -2.68 22.04 -18.95
CA PHE A 9 -1.67 21.02 -19.09
C PHE A 9 -1.30 20.39 -17.72
N ARG A 10 -1.14 21.20 -16.66
CA ARG A 10 -0.99 20.70 -15.29
C ARG A 10 -2.19 19.86 -14.85
N LEU A 11 -3.39 20.32 -15.12
CA LEU A 11 -4.61 19.58 -14.80
C LEU A 11 -4.69 18.25 -15.56
N SER A 12 -4.26 18.19 -16.82
CA SER A 12 -4.22 16.95 -17.61
C SER A 12 -3.13 15.99 -17.09
N ALA A 13 -1.96 16.49 -16.74
CA ALA A 13 -0.88 15.73 -16.14
C ALA A 13 -1.23 15.22 -14.74
N GLU A 14 -1.89 16.03 -13.93
CA GLU A 14 -2.43 15.63 -12.62
C GLU A 14 -3.54 14.57 -12.77
N ARG A 15 -4.34 14.63 -13.84
CA ARG A 15 -5.38 13.65 -14.16
C ARG A 15 -4.84 12.32 -14.70
N GLY A 16 -3.58 12.26 -15.15
CA GLY A 16 -2.97 11.03 -15.71
C GLY A 16 -3.47 10.66 -17.10
N ASP A 17 -4.15 11.58 -17.79
CA ASP A 17 -4.67 11.39 -19.16
C ASP A 17 -3.53 11.31 -20.20
N THR A 18 -2.33 11.78 -19.82
CA THR A 18 -1.11 11.75 -20.64
C THR A 18 0.10 11.39 -19.78
N PRO A 19 1.16 10.81 -20.39
CA PRO A 19 2.40 10.60 -19.67
C PRO A 19 3.06 11.93 -19.33
N LEU A 20 3.66 12.03 -18.13
CA LEU A 20 4.42 13.21 -17.73
C LEU A 20 5.72 13.32 -18.53
N LEU A 21 5.95 14.48 -19.12
CA LEU A 21 7.21 14.80 -19.79
C LEU A 21 8.35 14.94 -18.76
N PRO A 22 9.62 14.71 -19.13
CA PRO A 22 10.74 14.81 -18.20
C PRO A 22 10.85 16.15 -17.43
N ASN A 23 10.50 17.26 -18.07
CA ASN A 23 10.50 18.62 -17.49
C ASN A 23 9.33 18.89 -16.55
N GLU A 24 8.34 18.01 -16.49
CA GLU A 24 7.17 18.12 -15.61
C GLU A 24 7.34 17.32 -14.32
N ARG A 25 8.38 16.49 -14.26
CA ARG A 25 8.67 15.62 -13.13
C ARG A 25 9.37 16.42 -12.04
N VAL A 26 8.72 16.53 -10.89
CA VAL A 26 9.11 17.47 -9.83
C VAL A 26 10.03 16.86 -8.77
N TRP A 27 10.12 15.51 -8.70
CA TRP A 27 10.83 14.84 -7.62
C TRP A 27 12.28 14.50 -8.00
N GLY A 28 13.23 15.11 -7.30
CA GLY A 28 14.61 14.61 -7.17
C GLY A 28 14.70 13.52 -6.08
N PHE A 29 15.88 12.89 -5.96
CA PHE A 29 16.12 11.77 -5.05
C PHE A 29 15.71 12.08 -3.60
N TRP A 30 16.30 13.10 -3.00
CA TRP A 30 16.05 13.45 -1.59
C TRP A 30 14.64 14.00 -1.35
N GLY A 31 14.11 14.75 -2.32
CA GLY A 31 12.73 15.26 -2.24
C GLY A 31 11.72 14.10 -2.19
N PHE A 32 11.93 13.06 -3.02
CA PHE A 32 11.06 11.90 -3.03
C PHE A 32 11.28 10.98 -1.82
N ALA A 33 12.53 10.80 -1.37
CA ALA A 33 12.83 10.07 -0.14
C ALA A 33 12.15 10.72 1.08
N TYR A 34 12.24 12.04 1.20
CA TYR A 34 11.57 12.79 2.27
C TYR A 34 10.04 12.65 2.21
N ALA A 35 9.46 12.80 1.01
CA ALA A 35 8.02 12.64 0.83
C ALA A 35 7.55 11.23 1.22
N ASN A 36 8.28 10.19 0.81
CA ASN A 36 7.98 8.81 1.18
C ASN A 36 8.16 8.55 2.68
N SER A 37 9.20 9.11 3.31
CA SER A 37 9.39 9.02 4.77
C SER A 37 8.23 9.67 5.52
N ALA A 38 7.78 10.83 5.08
CA ALA A 38 6.64 11.53 5.69
C ALA A 38 5.32 10.77 5.51
N LEU A 39 5.16 10.04 4.41
CA LEU A 39 4.00 9.15 4.19
C LEU A 39 4.10 7.87 5.02
N ALA A 40 5.31 7.33 5.20
CA ALA A 40 5.53 6.10 5.94
C ALA A 40 5.43 6.30 7.46
N VAL A 41 5.84 7.45 7.99
CA VAL A 41 5.67 7.81 9.40
C VAL A 41 4.21 8.22 9.64
N ALA A 42 3.36 7.23 9.73
CA ALA A 42 1.93 7.39 9.97
C ALA A 42 1.44 6.31 10.95
N THR A 43 0.17 6.34 11.28
CA THR A 43 -0.40 5.51 12.35
C THR A 43 -0.42 4.02 12.05
N TRP A 44 -0.40 3.63 10.78
CA TRP A 44 -0.33 2.21 10.38
C TRP A 44 0.95 1.49 10.82
N VAL A 45 2.10 2.18 10.96
CA VAL A 45 3.32 1.54 11.49
C VAL A 45 3.13 1.04 12.91
N PHE A 46 2.28 1.72 13.69
CA PHE A 46 1.94 1.28 15.04
C PHE A 46 1.12 -0.01 15.03
N LEU A 47 0.16 -0.15 14.10
CA LEU A 47 -0.61 -1.39 13.94
C LEU A 47 0.26 -2.56 13.49
N ILE A 48 1.20 -2.32 12.55
CA ILE A 48 2.07 -3.38 12.00
C ILE A 48 3.04 -3.89 13.07
N GLY A 49 3.70 -2.99 13.81
CA GLY A 49 4.59 -3.40 14.90
C GLY A 49 3.83 -4.10 16.04
N GLY A 50 2.62 -3.64 16.36
CA GLY A 50 1.72 -4.31 17.30
C GLY A 50 1.30 -5.71 16.85
N ALA A 51 0.96 -5.86 15.56
CA ALA A 51 0.65 -7.16 14.97
C ALA A 51 1.85 -8.10 14.97
N THR A 52 3.07 -7.59 14.71
CA THR A 52 4.31 -8.36 14.78
C THR A 52 4.56 -8.87 16.21
N ALA A 53 4.28 -8.04 17.22
CA ALA A 53 4.43 -8.37 18.64
C ALA A 53 3.54 -9.54 19.11
N LEU A 54 2.44 -9.82 18.42
CA LEU A 54 1.61 -10.99 18.73
C LEU A 54 2.37 -12.29 18.57
N PHE A 55 3.23 -12.39 17.58
CA PHE A 55 3.87 -13.63 17.14
C PHE A 55 5.30 -13.80 17.68
N VAL A 56 6.04 -12.71 17.82
CA VAL A 56 7.47 -12.73 18.16
C VAL A 56 7.86 -11.63 19.14
N GLY A 57 8.89 -11.89 19.95
CA GLY A 57 9.51 -10.88 20.78
C GLY A 57 10.38 -9.90 19.95
N PRO A 58 10.85 -8.78 20.58
CA PRO A 58 11.51 -7.69 19.87
C PRO A 58 12.74 -8.07 19.05
N LEU A 59 13.60 -8.96 19.56
CA LEU A 59 14.81 -9.37 18.80
C LEU A 59 14.46 -10.01 17.47
N GLN A 60 13.53 -10.97 17.48
CA GLN A 60 13.04 -11.62 16.26
C GLN A 60 12.14 -10.69 15.45
N GLY A 61 11.35 -9.85 16.11
CA GLY A 61 10.45 -8.92 15.47
C GLY A 61 11.17 -7.87 14.63
N ILE A 62 12.28 -7.30 15.13
CA ILE A 62 13.13 -6.38 14.35
C ILE A 62 13.68 -7.08 13.09
N ALA A 63 14.14 -8.32 13.23
CA ALA A 63 14.60 -9.09 12.07
C ALA A 63 13.47 -9.34 11.06
N ALA A 64 12.26 -9.71 11.53
CA ALA A 64 11.09 -9.91 10.69
C ALA A 64 10.64 -8.61 9.98
N ILE A 65 10.66 -7.47 10.68
CA ILE A 65 10.38 -6.14 10.14
C ILE A 65 11.35 -5.80 9.01
N ILE A 66 12.66 -5.95 9.24
CA ILE A 66 13.69 -5.62 8.25
C ILE A 66 13.57 -6.52 7.02
N ILE A 67 13.53 -7.84 7.20
CA ILE A 67 13.47 -8.82 6.11
C ILE A 67 12.17 -8.65 5.33
N GLY A 68 11.03 -8.62 6.02
CA GLY A 68 9.72 -8.57 5.39
C GLY A 68 9.49 -7.29 4.60
N ASN A 69 9.75 -6.12 5.20
CA ASN A 69 9.57 -4.86 4.51
C ASN A 69 10.50 -4.68 3.32
N ILE A 70 11.78 -5.08 3.42
CA ILE A 70 12.71 -5.03 2.28
C ILE A 70 12.14 -5.85 1.12
N VAL A 71 11.74 -7.08 1.37
CA VAL A 71 11.19 -7.97 0.34
C VAL A 71 9.92 -7.38 -0.28
N GLY A 72 8.95 -6.98 0.55
CA GLY A 72 7.68 -6.42 0.08
C GLY A 72 7.86 -5.14 -0.72
N VAL A 73 8.64 -4.17 -0.21
CA VAL A 73 8.87 -2.88 -0.87
C VAL A 73 9.69 -3.05 -2.16
N VAL A 74 10.73 -3.89 -2.18
CA VAL A 74 11.54 -4.14 -3.39
C VAL A 74 10.70 -4.75 -4.49
N LEU A 75 9.88 -5.75 -4.20
CA LEU A 75 9.02 -6.40 -5.20
C LEU A 75 7.91 -5.46 -5.70
N ALA A 76 7.25 -4.74 -4.79
CA ALA A 76 6.25 -3.75 -5.15
C ALA A 76 6.85 -2.64 -6.02
N ALA A 77 7.98 -2.05 -5.61
CA ALA A 77 8.65 -0.98 -6.36
C ALA A 77 9.18 -1.46 -7.71
N SER A 78 9.72 -2.67 -7.79
CA SER A 78 10.19 -3.25 -9.06
C SER A 78 9.05 -3.39 -10.06
N SER A 79 7.87 -3.80 -9.61
CA SER A 79 6.72 -4.07 -10.48
C SER A 79 6.03 -2.81 -11.00
N THR A 80 6.08 -1.68 -10.26
CA THR A 80 5.31 -0.47 -10.58
C THR A 80 6.17 0.79 -10.69
N CYS A 81 7.09 1.03 -9.74
CA CYS A 81 7.83 2.29 -9.70
C CYS A 81 8.80 2.45 -10.88
N LEU A 82 9.48 1.37 -11.28
CA LEU A 82 10.43 1.44 -12.38
C LEU A 82 9.77 1.77 -13.71
N PRO A 83 8.68 1.08 -14.15
CA PRO A 83 7.99 1.46 -15.39
C PRO A 83 7.31 2.84 -15.28
N CYS A 84 6.61 3.14 -14.18
CA CYS A 84 5.94 4.41 -14.02
C CYS A 84 6.92 5.60 -13.98
N GLY A 85 8.03 5.46 -13.27
CA GLY A 85 9.09 6.49 -13.21
C GLY A 85 9.83 6.67 -14.53
N LYS A 86 10.07 5.59 -15.28
CA LYS A 86 10.73 5.69 -16.61
C LYS A 86 9.89 6.46 -17.61
N TYR A 87 8.62 6.12 -17.70
CA TYR A 87 7.73 6.62 -18.74
C TYR A 87 6.82 7.77 -18.31
N GLY A 88 6.78 8.12 -17.04
CA GLY A 88 5.87 9.14 -16.50
C GLY A 88 4.39 8.74 -16.56
N VAL A 89 4.10 7.44 -16.63
CA VAL A 89 2.74 6.92 -16.79
C VAL A 89 2.10 6.62 -15.44
N GLU A 90 0.79 6.77 -15.39
CA GLU A 90 -0.01 6.39 -14.24
C GLU A 90 -0.06 4.86 -14.11
N GLN A 91 -0.05 4.36 -12.86
CA GLN A 91 0.12 2.94 -12.57
C GLN A 91 -0.96 2.06 -13.20
N PHE A 92 -2.24 2.39 -13.06
CA PHE A 92 -3.32 1.58 -13.61
C PHE A 92 -3.43 1.71 -15.15
N THR A 93 -2.97 2.82 -15.71
CA THR A 93 -2.75 2.96 -17.15
C THR A 93 -1.62 2.04 -17.62
N PHE A 94 -0.51 1.96 -16.86
CA PHE A 94 0.55 0.99 -17.15
C PHE A 94 0.01 -0.45 -17.12
N LEU A 95 -0.84 -0.80 -16.16
CA LEU A 95 -1.44 -2.15 -16.07
C LEU A 95 -2.26 -2.55 -17.32
N ARG A 96 -2.73 -1.59 -18.11
CA ARG A 96 -3.39 -1.91 -19.39
C ARG A 96 -2.48 -2.72 -20.31
N SER A 97 -1.17 -2.56 -20.21
CA SER A 97 -0.20 -3.31 -21.01
C SER A 97 -0.25 -4.81 -20.73
N MET A 98 -0.56 -5.21 -19.50
CA MET A 98 -0.61 -6.60 -19.04
C MET A 98 -2.03 -7.16 -19.04
N PHE A 99 -2.96 -6.41 -18.46
CA PHE A 99 -4.33 -6.89 -18.17
C PHE A 99 -5.36 -6.46 -19.24
N GLY A 100 -5.01 -5.50 -20.12
CA GLY A 100 -5.97 -4.83 -21.00
C GLY A 100 -6.76 -3.75 -20.24
N LEU A 101 -7.61 -2.98 -20.95
CA LEU A 101 -8.35 -1.88 -20.36
C LEU A 101 -9.34 -2.34 -19.26
N ASN A 102 -10.16 -3.33 -19.56
CA ASN A 102 -11.13 -3.82 -18.58
C ASN A 102 -10.48 -4.67 -17.49
N GLY A 103 -9.39 -5.38 -17.80
CA GLY A 103 -8.60 -6.09 -16.81
C GLY A 103 -7.91 -5.12 -15.82
N SER A 104 -7.38 -3.98 -16.28
CA SER A 104 -6.82 -2.98 -15.38
C SER A 104 -7.88 -2.31 -14.49
N ARG A 105 -9.11 -2.16 -14.97
CA ARG A 105 -10.26 -1.71 -14.15
C ARG A 105 -10.61 -2.73 -13.07
N LEU A 106 -10.58 -4.02 -13.41
CA LEU A 106 -10.79 -5.09 -12.43
C LEU A 106 -9.70 -5.09 -11.36
N VAL A 107 -8.43 -4.97 -11.75
CA VAL A 107 -7.32 -4.88 -10.78
C VAL A 107 -7.46 -3.64 -9.90
N TYR A 108 -7.85 -2.50 -10.48
CA TYR A 108 -8.15 -1.29 -9.70
C TYR A 108 -9.29 -1.54 -8.70
N PHE A 109 -10.38 -2.17 -9.13
CA PHE A 109 -11.49 -2.50 -8.25
C PHE A 109 -11.04 -3.38 -7.08
N LEU A 110 -10.31 -4.46 -7.34
CA LEU A 110 -9.84 -5.37 -6.31
C LEU A 110 -8.84 -4.71 -5.34
N SER A 111 -7.83 -4.01 -5.86
CA SER A 111 -6.77 -3.46 -5.02
C SER A 111 -7.15 -2.13 -4.36
N VAL A 112 -7.94 -1.27 -5.02
CA VAL A 112 -8.31 0.04 -4.46
C VAL A 112 -9.68 0.02 -3.82
N VAL A 113 -10.72 -0.45 -4.51
CA VAL A 113 -12.09 -0.37 -3.98
C VAL A 113 -12.30 -1.39 -2.85
N VAL A 114 -11.79 -2.62 -3.01
CA VAL A 114 -11.96 -3.66 -1.98
C VAL A 114 -10.91 -3.50 -0.86
N LEU A 115 -9.61 -3.56 -1.18
CA LEU A 115 -8.56 -3.59 -0.15
C LEU A 115 -8.27 -2.21 0.43
N THR A 116 -8.12 -1.17 -0.40
CA THR A 116 -7.76 0.16 0.10
C THR A 116 -8.89 0.80 0.92
N MET A 117 -10.16 0.52 0.60
CA MET A 117 -11.27 0.99 1.44
C MET A 117 -11.33 0.26 2.78
N GLY A 118 -10.83 -0.99 2.85
CA GLY A 118 -10.59 -1.68 4.12
C GLY A 118 -9.59 -0.93 5.01
N TRP A 119 -8.49 -0.46 4.45
CA TRP A 119 -7.55 0.40 5.18
C TRP A 119 -8.20 1.66 5.73
N LEU A 120 -9.09 2.30 4.96
CA LEU A 120 -9.80 3.49 5.41
C LEU A 120 -10.71 3.19 6.59
N ALA A 121 -11.38 2.02 6.60
CA ALA A 121 -12.19 1.56 7.72
C ALA A 121 -11.32 1.28 8.97
N VAL A 122 -10.17 0.63 8.83
CA VAL A 122 -9.23 0.36 9.93
C VAL A 122 -8.74 1.66 10.57
N LEU A 123 -8.33 2.65 9.77
CA LEU A 123 -7.91 3.96 10.28
C LEU A 123 -9.06 4.72 10.95
N GLY A 124 -10.29 4.60 10.43
CA GLY A 124 -11.49 5.14 11.06
C GLY A 124 -11.75 4.51 12.43
N LEU A 125 -11.71 3.18 12.53
CA LEU A 125 -11.87 2.45 13.79
C LEU A 125 -10.76 2.80 14.79
N MET A 126 -9.52 2.96 14.33
CA MET A 126 -8.41 3.42 15.17
C MET A 126 -8.66 4.84 15.72
N CYS A 127 -9.24 5.73 14.90
CA CYS A 127 -9.66 7.05 15.35
C CYS A 127 -10.75 6.94 16.43
N GLY A 128 -11.76 6.11 16.21
CA GLY A 128 -12.82 5.85 17.20
C GLY A 128 -12.28 5.29 18.51
N ARG A 129 -11.37 4.31 18.46
CA ARG A 129 -10.69 3.77 19.66
C ARG A 129 -9.81 4.80 20.36
N ALA A 130 -9.16 5.69 19.62
CA ALA A 130 -8.41 6.78 20.22
C ALA A 130 -9.32 7.73 21.00
N LEU A 131 -10.52 8.02 20.51
CA LEU A 131 -11.52 8.83 21.20
C LEU A 131 -12.07 8.13 22.45
N ASP A 132 -12.39 6.84 22.35
CA ASP A 132 -12.85 6.01 23.48
C ASP A 132 -11.80 5.94 24.60
N ASN A 133 -10.54 5.68 24.26
CA ASN A 133 -9.44 5.70 25.22
C ASN A 133 -9.16 7.10 25.78
N LEU A 134 -9.41 8.16 25.03
CA LEU A 134 -9.29 9.54 25.48
C LEU A 134 -10.38 9.88 26.53
N GLU A 135 -11.62 9.48 26.25
CA GLU A 135 -12.73 9.63 27.21
C GLU A 135 -12.44 8.86 28.51
N THR A 136 -12.08 7.58 28.40
CA THR A 136 -11.69 6.74 29.53
C THR A 136 -10.59 7.38 30.40
N LEU A 137 -9.59 7.97 29.74
CA LEU A 137 -8.47 8.61 30.42
C LEU A 137 -8.90 9.88 31.17
N VAL A 138 -9.78 10.69 30.59
CA VAL A 138 -10.27 11.94 31.18
C VAL A 138 -11.25 11.67 32.32
N GLN A 139 -12.12 10.67 32.19
CA GLN A 139 -13.08 10.29 33.20
C GLN A 139 -12.46 9.43 34.34
N GLN A 140 -11.20 9.03 34.20
CA GLN A 140 -10.52 8.08 35.11
C GLN A 140 -11.31 6.77 35.31
N GLY A 141 -12.08 6.38 34.28
CA GLY A 141 -12.94 5.20 34.26
C GLY A 141 -12.28 3.97 33.64
N GLN A 142 -13.08 2.94 33.44
CA GLN A 142 -12.76 1.81 32.56
C GLN A 142 -13.39 2.09 31.16
N PRO A 143 -12.80 1.57 30.06
CA PRO A 143 -13.42 1.69 28.74
C PRO A 143 -14.86 1.16 28.81
N ASP A 144 -15.82 1.96 28.36
CA ASP A 144 -17.20 1.50 28.19
C ASP A 144 -17.21 0.43 27.11
N GLY A 145 -17.54 -0.82 27.45
CA GLY A 145 -17.55 -1.94 26.53
C GLY A 145 -18.61 -1.87 25.42
N ASP A 146 -19.42 -0.82 25.40
CA ASP A 146 -20.57 -0.68 24.47
C ASP A 146 -20.19 -0.39 23.02
N GLY A 147 -18.94 -0.03 22.74
CA GLY A 147 -18.40 0.16 21.38
C GLY A 147 -19.06 1.28 20.55
N TRP A 148 -20.06 1.98 21.08
CA TRP A 148 -20.77 3.03 20.35
C TRP A 148 -19.88 4.25 20.07
N ILE A 149 -19.00 4.62 21.02
CA ILE A 149 -18.04 5.72 20.85
C ILE A 149 -17.04 5.39 19.75
N VAL A 150 -16.57 4.15 19.70
CA VAL A 150 -15.68 3.66 18.64
C VAL A 150 -16.35 3.77 17.28
N THR A 151 -17.58 3.28 17.16
CA THR A 151 -18.33 3.33 15.89
C THR A 151 -18.65 4.76 15.50
N ALA A 152 -19.20 5.57 16.41
CA ALA A 152 -19.53 6.97 16.14
C ALA A 152 -18.28 7.80 15.79
N GLY A 153 -17.18 7.62 16.50
CA GLY A 153 -15.90 8.25 16.23
C GLY A 153 -15.33 7.86 14.88
N ALA A 154 -15.43 6.58 14.50
CA ALA A 154 -15.00 6.10 13.19
C ALA A 154 -15.84 6.72 12.06
N LEU A 155 -17.16 6.76 12.20
CA LEU A 155 -18.05 7.39 11.22
C LEU A 155 -17.80 8.89 11.10
N LEU A 156 -17.60 9.58 12.22
CA LEU A 156 -17.23 11.00 12.24
C LEU A 156 -15.89 11.23 11.50
N ALA A 157 -14.88 10.37 11.75
CA ALA A 157 -13.60 10.44 11.07
C ALA A 157 -13.74 10.25 9.55
N ILE A 158 -14.57 9.32 9.08
CA ILE A 158 -14.87 9.12 7.64
C ILE A 158 -15.50 10.38 7.04
N VAL A 159 -16.48 10.98 7.71
CA VAL A 159 -17.14 12.22 7.25
C VAL A 159 -16.14 13.38 7.19
N LEU A 160 -15.33 13.57 8.23
CA LEU A 160 -14.33 14.63 8.28
C LEU A 160 -13.26 14.42 7.18
N ALA A 161 -12.82 13.18 6.97
CA ALA A 161 -11.89 12.84 5.90
C ALA A 161 -12.46 13.17 4.52
N ALA A 162 -13.73 12.85 4.29
CA ALA A 162 -14.44 13.20 3.05
C ALA A 162 -14.49 14.72 2.84
N LEU A 163 -14.87 15.48 3.85
CA LEU A 163 -14.96 16.96 3.78
C LEU A 163 -13.59 17.60 3.50
N VAL A 164 -12.52 17.08 4.10
CA VAL A 164 -11.15 17.55 3.85
C VAL A 164 -10.70 17.17 2.45
N ALA A 165 -10.95 15.93 2.00
CA ALA A 165 -10.60 15.47 0.66
C ALA A 165 -11.32 16.27 -0.44
N MET A 166 -12.52 16.75 -0.19
CA MET A 166 -13.26 17.65 -1.10
C MET A 166 -12.57 19.01 -1.28
N ARG A 167 -11.80 19.49 -0.30
CA ARG A 167 -11.07 20.77 -0.36
C ARG A 167 -9.74 20.69 -1.12
N GLY A 168 -9.31 19.48 -1.51
CA GLY A 168 -8.16 19.26 -2.38
C GLY A 168 -6.78 19.22 -1.69
N PRO A 169 -5.70 19.16 -2.49
CA PRO A 169 -4.37 18.78 -2.03
C PRO A 169 -3.70 19.79 -1.08
N ASP A 170 -4.06 21.08 -1.15
CA ASP A 170 -3.46 22.10 -0.28
C ASP A 170 -3.81 21.89 1.20
N MET A 171 -5.04 21.45 1.48
CA MET A 171 -5.45 21.15 2.85
C MET A 171 -4.74 19.91 3.37
N ILE A 172 -4.57 18.88 2.52
CA ILE A 172 -3.81 17.67 2.85
C ILE A 172 -2.38 18.03 3.23
N ARG A 173 -1.71 18.86 2.42
CA ARG A 173 -0.34 19.32 2.70
C ARG A 173 -0.19 20.05 4.03
N ARG A 174 -1.15 20.93 4.37
CA ARG A 174 -1.14 21.68 5.64
C ARG A 174 -1.28 20.76 6.84
N LEU A 175 -2.22 19.79 6.78
CA LEU A 175 -2.41 18.81 7.84
C LEU A 175 -1.17 17.93 8.02
N SER A 176 -0.64 17.37 6.93
CA SER A 176 0.55 16.51 6.96
C SER A 176 1.78 17.22 7.53
N ALA A 177 1.95 18.53 7.27
CA ALA A 177 3.07 19.30 7.77
C ALA A 177 3.08 19.44 9.31
N VAL A 178 1.93 19.32 9.96
CA VAL A 178 1.82 19.35 11.44
C VAL A 178 1.89 17.94 12.01
N ILE A 179 1.21 16.99 11.38
CA ILE A 179 1.01 15.65 11.93
C ILE A 179 2.26 14.79 11.86
N ALA A 180 3.01 14.81 10.76
CA ALA A 180 4.20 13.97 10.62
C ALA A 180 5.29 14.27 11.68
N PRO A 181 5.68 15.54 11.96
CA PRO A 181 6.58 15.83 13.07
C PRO A 181 6.03 15.41 14.44
N SER A 182 4.72 15.57 14.65
CA SER A 182 4.08 15.22 15.92
C SER A 182 4.14 13.71 16.19
N LEU A 183 3.94 12.86 15.17
CA LEU A 183 4.08 11.41 15.29
C LEU A 183 5.53 11.01 15.62
N ILE A 184 6.53 11.66 15.03
CA ILE A 184 7.94 11.43 15.38
C ILE A 184 8.19 11.77 16.85
N LEU A 185 7.68 12.91 17.33
CA LEU A 185 7.81 13.28 18.73
C LEU A 185 7.11 12.29 19.68
N ILE A 186 5.95 11.77 19.29
CA ILE A 186 5.25 10.72 20.06
C ILE A 186 6.08 9.44 20.10
N MET A 187 6.67 9.00 18.98
CA MET A 187 7.55 7.84 18.94
C MET A 187 8.77 8.02 19.85
N LEU A 188 9.41 9.18 19.81
CA LEU A 188 10.54 9.51 20.69
C LEU A 188 10.13 9.53 22.17
N ALA A 189 8.96 10.09 22.49
CA ALA A 189 8.43 10.10 23.84
C ALA A 189 8.09 8.69 24.34
N LEU A 190 7.48 7.84 23.50
CA LEU A 190 7.24 6.44 23.83
C LEU A 190 8.55 5.70 24.15
N MET A 191 9.56 5.83 23.29
CA MET A 191 10.87 5.23 23.54
C MET A 191 11.53 5.77 24.81
N TYR A 192 11.39 7.05 25.10
CA TYR A 192 11.86 7.64 26.35
C TYR A 192 11.19 7.00 27.57
N PHE A 193 9.86 6.91 27.60
CA PHE A 193 9.14 6.29 28.74
C PHE A 193 9.48 4.81 28.92
N ILE A 194 9.64 4.07 27.80
CA ILE A 194 10.01 2.66 27.82
C ILE A 194 11.45 2.50 28.33
N SER A 195 12.41 3.29 27.82
CA SER A 195 13.82 3.22 28.23
C SER A 195 14.08 3.65 29.69
N ARG A 196 13.15 4.37 30.29
CA ARG A 196 13.20 4.69 31.74
C ARG A 196 12.87 3.51 32.62
N ARG A 197 12.18 2.51 32.08
CA ARG A 197 11.71 1.34 32.85
C ARG A 197 12.50 0.09 32.55
N TYR A 198 13.03 -0.04 31.33
CA TYR A 198 13.72 -1.23 30.86
C TYR A 198 15.04 -0.86 30.20
N SER A 199 16.09 -1.63 30.46
CA SER A 199 17.35 -1.56 29.69
C SER A 199 17.15 -2.13 28.29
N PHE A 200 18.03 -1.79 27.36
CA PHE A 200 17.93 -2.28 25.98
C PHE A 200 18.03 -3.81 25.88
N ALA A 201 18.81 -4.44 26.77
CA ALA A 201 18.91 -5.90 26.85
C ALA A 201 17.60 -6.54 27.30
N GLU A 202 16.94 -5.96 28.30
CA GLU A 202 15.61 -6.42 28.75
C GLU A 202 14.56 -6.24 27.68
N LEU A 203 14.59 -5.13 26.94
CA LEU A 203 13.67 -4.89 25.81
C LEU A 203 13.82 -5.97 24.73
N LEU A 204 15.04 -6.33 24.36
CA LEU A 204 15.29 -7.37 23.35
C LEU A 204 14.87 -8.78 23.84
N ALA A 205 14.86 -9.01 25.15
CA ALA A 205 14.50 -10.29 25.76
C ALA A 205 12.98 -10.43 26.05
N MET A 206 12.15 -9.39 25.79
CA MET A 206 10.70 -9.46 26.02
C MET A 206 10.08 -10.58 25.17
N PRO A 207 9.12 -11.35 25.73
CA PRO A 207 8.42 -12.39 24.99
C PRO A 207 7.41 -11.81 24.00
N ALA A 208 6.97 -12.65 23.06
CA ALA A 208 5.79 -12.37 22.24
C ALA A 208 4.53 -12.29 23.09
N LEU A 209 3.52 -11.54 22.63
CA LEU A 209 2.27 -11.35 23.37
C LEU A 209 1.40 -12.60 23.38
N GLN A 210 1.18 -13.22 22.22
CA GLN A 210 0.25 -14.34 22.05
C GLN A 210 0.69 -15.26 20.90
N PRO A 211 1.88 -15.90 21.00
CA PRO A 211 2.35 -16.76 19.93
C PRO A 211 1.44 -17.99 19.79
N PRO A 212 0.79 -18.21 18.61
CA PRO A 212 -0.19 -19.28 18.46
C PRO A 212 0.43 -20.67 18.30
N PHE A 213 1.71 -20.75 17.94
CA PHE A 213 2.40 -22.02 17.71
C PHE A 213 3.52 -22.25 18.72
N GLU A 214 3.69 -23.50 19.14
CA GLU A 214 4.82 -23.90 20.00
C GLU A 214 6.17 -23.78 19.28
N ASN A 215 6.16 -23.98 17.94
CA ASN A 215 7.35 -23.82 17.11
C ASN A 215 7.66 -22.33 16.88
N PRO A 216 8.75 -21.78 17.47
CA PRO A 216 9.10 -20.37 17.33
C PRO A 216 9.40 -19.96 15.87
N HIS A 217 9.87 -20.91 15.05
CA HIS A 217 10.17 -20.64 13.64
C HIS A 217 8.91 -20.36 12.83
N VAL A 218 7.81 -21.06 13.09
CA VAL A 218 6.50 -20.78 12.46
C VAL A 218 6.04 -19.38 12.81
N ASN A 219 6.07 -19.00 14.09
CA ASN A 219 5.70 -17.66 14.55
C ASN A 219 6.57 -16.57 13.89
N PHE A 220 7.88 -16.83 13.79
CA PHE A 220 8.81 -15.92 13.10
C PHE A 220 8.45 -15.75 11.62
N MET A 221 8.14 -16.84 10.91
CA MET A 221 7.78 -16.76 9.49
C MET A 221 6.43 -16.07 9.27
N ILE A 222 5.48 -16.18 10.20
CA ILE A 222 4.23 -15.38 10.17
C ILE A 222 4.56 -13.90 10.37
N ALA A 223 5.43 -13.55 11.32
CA ALA A 223 5.87 -12.18 11.52
C ALA A 223 6.58 -11.62 10.26
N VAL A 224 7.41 -12.41 9.58
CA VAL A 224 8.03 -12.05 8.29
C VAL A 224 6.96 -11.82 7.23
N GLU A 225 5.96 -12.73 7.11
CA GLU A 225 4.86 -12.59 6.15
C GLU A 225 4.02 -11.33 6.39
N ILE A 226 3.70 -10.99 7.66
CA ILE A 226 3.01 -9.75 8.03
C ILE A 226 3.79 -8.52 7.52
N ASN A 227 5.11 -8.53 7.68
CA ASN A 227 5.95 -7.41 7.26
C ASN A 227 6.20 -7.38 5.72
N ILE A 228 6.21 -8.53 5.04
CA ILE A 228 6.13 -8.57 3.57
C ILE A 228 4.80 -7.96 3.11
N ALA A 229 3.70 -8.29 3.78
CA ALA A 229 2.39 -7.75 3.50
C ALA A 229 2.33 -6.24 3.72
N ALA A 230 2.99 -5.73 4.77
CA ALA A 230 3.16 -4.29 5.00
C ALA A 230 3.84 -3.61 3.82
N GLY A 231 4.93 -4.17 3.30
CA GLY A 231 5.61 -3.68 2.10
C GLY A 231 4.72 -3.73 0.85
N PHE A 232 3.96 -4.81 0.63
CA PHE A 232 3.03 -4.94 -0.49
C PHE A 232 1.79 -4.04 -0.37
N SER A 233 1.42 -3.61 0.82
CA SER A 233 0.28 -2.70 1.01
C SER A 233 0.47 -1.36 0.30
N TRP A 234 1.71 -0.97 0.01
CA TRP A 234 2.06 0.21 -0.76
C TRP A 234 1.89 0.05 -2.27
N TRP A 235 1.76 -1.19 -2.77
CA TRP A 235 1.69 -1.48 -4.20
C TRP A 235 0.67 -0.63 -4.96
N PRO A 236 -0.57 -0.36 -4.47
CA PRO A 236 -1.57 0.43 -5.19
C PRO A 236 -1.21 1.91 -5.41
N TYR A 237 -0.23 2.45 -4.67
CA TYR A 237 0.05 3.88 -4.62
C TYR A 237 1.42 4.27 -5.19
N ILE A 238 2.45 3.45 -4.94
CA ILE A 238 3.84 3.87 -5.15
C ILE A 238 4.20 4.11 -6.62
N GLY A 239 3.57 3.41 -7.55
CA GLY A 239 3.75 3.67 -8.98
C GLY A 239 3.27 5.07 -9.37
N ASN A 240 2.13 5.49 -8.82
CA ASN A 240 1.57 6.82 -9.07
C ASN A 240 2.41 7.95 -8.51
N LEU A 241 3.06 7.75 -7.39
CA LEU A 241 4.02 8.70 -6.84
C LEU A 241 5.31 8.71 -7.66
N SER A 242 5.79 7.54 -8.05
CA SER A 242 7.05 7.37 -8.76
C SER A 242 7.06 7.96 -10.18
N ARG A 243 5.89 8.12 -10.84
CA ARG A 243 5.79 8.79 -12.14
C ARG A 243 6.26 10.26 -12.11
N LEU A 244 6.25 10.89 -10.93
CA LEU A 244 6.69 12.26 -10.74
C LEU A 244 8.21 12.39 -10.56
N CYS A 245 8.95 11.28 -10.56
CA CYS A 245 10.38 11.25 -10.37
C CYS A 245 11.14 11.53 -11.65
N SER A 246 12.27 12.25 -11.56
CA SER A 246 13.10 12.67 -12.67
C SER A 246 13.68 11.51 -13.50
N ASN A 247 13.92 10.35 -12.87
CA ASN A 247 14.48 9.17 -13.52
C ASN A 247 14.17 7.89 -12.74
N GLN A 248 14.53 6.72 -13.30
CA GLN A 248 14.26 5.40 -12.71
C GLN A 248 14.95 5.18 -11.35
N ARG A 249 16.17 5.68 -11.15
CA ARG A 249 16.87 5.55 -9.86
C ARG A 249 16.15 6.30 -8.77
N THR A 250 15.71 7.52 -9.08
CA THR A 250 14.88 8.36 -8.19
C THR A 250 13.50 7.74 -7.96
N ALA A 251 12.95 7.00 -8.93
CA ALA A 251 11.67 6.33 -8.76
C ALA A 251 11.75 5.06 -7.87
N PHE A 252 12.93 4.43 -7.73
CA PHE A 252 13.09 3.16 -7.03
C PHE A 252 13.70 3.32 -5.63
N TRP A 253 14.95 3.82 -5.54
CA TRP A 253 15.72 3.81 -4.29
C TRP A 253 15.11 4.64 -3.15
N PRO A 254 14.50 5.80 -3.39
CA PRO A 254 13.84 6.55 -2.33
C PRO A 254 12.67 5.81 -1.66
N ASN A 255 12.06 4.82 -2.31
CA ASN A 255 11.06 3.98 -1.66
C ASN A 255 11.69 3.10 -0.56
N LEU A 256 12.91 2.59 -0.78
CA LEU A 256 13.62 1.83 0.24
C LEU A 256 14.08 2.74 1.40
N VAL A 257 14.55 3.94 1.11
CA VAL A 257 14.95 4.88 2.16
C VAL A 257 13.75 5.39 2.95
N GLY A 258 12.70 5.80 2.25
CA GLY A 258 11.52 6.41 2.85
C GLY A 258 10.54 5.37 3.39
N ILE A 259 9.96 4.54 2.50
CA ILE A 259 8.90 3.61 2.91
C ILE A 259 9.47 2.54 3.84
N PHE A 260 10.52 1.80 3.41
CA PHE A 260 11.10 0.79 4.28
C PHE A 260 11.79 1.41 5.50
N GLY A 261 12.75 2.33 5.31
CA GLY A 261 13.60 2.82 6.41
C GLY A 261 12.80 3.54 7.50
N ALA A 262 11.89 4.44 7.12
CA ALA A 262 11.08 5.19 8.09
C ALA A 262 9.98 4.31 8.71
N ALA A 263 9.34 3.42 7.95
CA ALA A 263 8.36 2.50 8.48
C ALA A 263 8.97 1.52 9.49
N ALA A 264 10.12 0.91 9.16
CA ALA A 264 10.79 -0.05 10.04
C ALA A 264 11.18 0.55 11.40
N LEU A 265 11.54 1.84 11.44
CA LEU A 265 11.77 2.54 12.71
C LEU A 265 10.48 2.66 13.52
N GLY A 266 9.38 3.11 12.92
CA GLY A 266 8.09 3.24 13.59
C GLY A 266 7.53 1.89 14.05
N GLU A 267 7.64 0.86 13.22
CA GLU A 267 7.24 -0.51 13.52
C GLU A 267 8.07 -1.11 14.68
N SER A 268 9.37 -0.81 14.73
CA SER A 268 10.23 -1.25 15.83
C SER A 268 9.86 -0.56 17.16
N VAL A 269 9.58 0.74 17.13
CA VAL A 269 9.10 1.47 18.33
C VAL A 269 7.77 0.88 18.82
N SER A 270 6.86 0.59 17.92
CA SER A 270 5.57 0.01 18.27
C SER A 270 5.68 -1.45 18.73
N LEU A 271 6.61 -2.22 18.20
CA LEU A 271 6.93 -3.56 18.69
C LEU A 271 7.40 -3.52 20.15
N PHE A 272 8.31 -2.60 20.51
CA PHE A 272 8.73 -2.41 21.89
C PHE A 272 7.57 -1.95 22.79
N ALA A 273 6.75 -1.00 22.31
CA ALA A 273 5.60 -0.52 23.08
C ALA A 273 4.58 -1.65 23.33
N ALA A 274 4.28 -2.43 22.31
CA ALA A 274 3.34 -3.55 22.41
C ALA A 274 3.81 -4.60 23.43
N THR A 275 5.06 -5.06 23.32
CA THR A 275 5.60 -6.11 24.19
C THR A 275 5.78 -5.64 25.62
N THR A 276 6.13 -4.38 25.87
CA THR A 276 6.32 -3.84 27.23
C THR A 276 5.01 -3.47 27.92
N LEU A 277 3.99 -3.05 27.17
CA LEU A 277 2.69 -2.61 27.69
C LEU A 277 1.60 -3.70 27.58
N GLY A 278 1.93 -4.85 27.01
CA GLY A 278 1.06 -6.02 27.01
C GLY A 278 -0.15 -5.93 26.08
N SER A 279 -0.10 -5.09 25.04
CA SER A 279 -1.20 -4.92 24.08
C SER A 279 -0.69 -4.69 22.66
N SER A 280 -1.36 -5.23 21.65
CA SER A 280 -1.09 -4.93 20.25
C SER A 280 -1.75 -3.62 19.77
N ASP A 281 -2.71 -3.08 20.54
CA ASP A 281 -3.45 -1.87 20.18
C ASP A 281 -2.68 -0.59 20.56
N PRO A 282 -2.29 0.24 19.56
CA PRO A 282 -1.57 1.48 19.80
C PRO A 282 -2.35 2.51 20.64
N THR A 283 -3.68 2.50 20.60
CA THR A 283 -4.48 3.42 21.40
C THR A 283 -4.35 3.10 22.90
N THR A 284 -4.21 1.83 23.23
CA THR A 284 -3.94 1.36 24.59
C THR A 284 -2.56 1.81 25.09
N TRP A 285 -1.52 1.73 24.25
CA TRP A 285 -0.18 2.18 24.69
C TRP A 285 -0.14 3.67 24.96
N MET A 286 -0.78 4.48 24.10
CA MET A 286 -0.83 5.92 24.28
C MET A 286 -1.49 6.30 25.62
N ARG A 287 -2.49 5.52 26.04
CA ARG A 287 -3.14 5.68 27.33
C ARG A 287 -2.23 5.29 28.50
N LEU A 288 -1.46 4.21 28.37
CA LEU A 288 -0.73 3.60 29.50
C LEU A 288 0.71 4.11 29.69
N ALA A 289 1.36 4.62 28.63
CA ALA A 289 2.82 4.84 28.64
C ALA A 289 3.28 6.00 29.54
N GLY A 290 2.66 7.18 29.45
CA GLY A 290 3.19 8.43 30.01
C GLY A 290 2.27 9.19 30.95
N GLY A 291 1.19 8.58 31.45
CA GLY A 291 0.19 9.22 32.32
C GLY A 291 -0.76 10.15 31.57
N LEU A 292 -1.60 10.89 32.34
CA LEU A 292 -2.72 11.67 31.78
C LEU A 292 -2.29 12.67 30.70
N GLY A 293 -1.27 13.49 30.97
CA GLY A 293 -0.85 14.55 30.05
C GLY A 293 -0.33 14.02 28.72
N PHE A 294 0.52 13.00 28.75
CA PHE A 294 1.02 12.35 27.54
C PHE A 294 -0.11 11.64 26.80
N GLY A 295 -0.96 10.89 27.51
CA GLY A 295 -2.05 10.14 26.92
C GLY A 295 -3.03 11.02 26.16
N VAL A 296 -3.45 12.15 26.74
CA VAL A 296 -4.35 13.13 26.08
C VAL A 296 -3.72 13.66 24.79
N ILE A 297 -2.46 14.10 24.84
CA ILE A 297 -1.76 14.64 23.67
C ILE A 297 -1.59 13.54 22.61
N ALA A 298 -1.08 12.37 22.98
CA ALA A 298 -0.77 11.30 22.06
C ALA A 298 -2.03 10.73 21.38
N LEU A 299 -3.12 10.49 22.10
CA LEU A 299 -4.39 10.01 21.54
C LEU A 299 -5.02 11.05 20.61
N SER A 300 -4.98 12.34 20.98
CA SER A 300 -5.49 13.42 20.12
C SER A 300 -4.73 13.52 18.79
N PHE A 301 -3.39 13.46 18.83
CA PHE A 301 -2.58 13.46 17.62
C PHE A 301 -2.72 12.16 16.82
N LEU A 302 -2.90 11.03 17.47
CA LEU A 302 -3.17 9.76 16.80
C LEU A 302 -4.49 9.82 16.02
N ALA A 303 -5.55 10.35 16.60
CA ALA A 303 -6.83 10.54 15.92
C ALA A 303 -6.69 11.47 14.70
N LEU A 304 -6.00 12.62 14.85
CA LEU A 304 -5.73 13.55 13.74
C LEU A 304 -4.85 12.94 12.65
N ALA A 305 -3.89 12.12 13.02
CA ALA A 305 -3.01 11.44 12.06
C ALA A 305 -3.76 10.40 11.23
N ASN A 306 -4.67 9.64 11.83
CA ASN A 306 -5.56 8.73 11.11
C ASN A 306 -6.42 9.48 10.08
N LEU A 307 -6.98 10.62 10.47
CA LEU A 307 -7.74 11.48 9.56
C LEU A 307 -6.90 11.87 8.33
N THR A 308 -5.64 12.22 8.51
CA THR A 308 -4.75 12.58 7.38
C THR A 308 -4.50 11.38 6.45
N GLY A 309 -4.28 10.19 7.01
CA GLY A 309 -4.15 8.95 6.24
C GLY A 309 -5.39 8.65 5.41
N MET A 310 -6.56 8.75 6.02
CA MET A 310 -7.85 8.54 5.36
C MET A 310 -8.10 9.52 4.20
N VAL A 311 -7.76 10.80 4.38
CA VAL A 311 -7.87 11.84 3.34
C VAL A 311 -7.00 11.50 2.14
N ASN A 312 -5.75 11.09 2.37
CA ASN A 312 -4.82 10.68 1.30
C ASN A 312 -5.35 9.47 0.52
N ILE A 313 -5.88 8.48 1.22
CA ILE A 313 -6.48 7.29 0.62
C ILE A 313 -7.67 7.68 -0.28
N LEU A 314 -8.62 8.44 0.23
CA LEU A 314 -9.79 8.89 -0.53
C LEU A 314 -9.39 9.71 -1.76
N TYR A 315 -8.49 10.67 -1.59
CA TYR A 315 -8.04 11.53 -2.67
C TYR A 315 -7.40 10.73 -3.81
N THR A 316 -6.47 9.84 -3.49
CA THR A 316 -5.77 9.00 -4.48
C THR A 316 -6.70 7.99 -5.15
N ALA A 317 -7.64 7.40 -4.41
CA ALA A 317 -8.65 6.50 -4.95
C ALA A 317 -9.53 7.19 -5.99
N VAL A 318 -10.06 8.38 -5.70
CA VAL A 318 -10.90 9.11 -6.66
C VAL A 318 -10.14 9.52 -7.92
N ILE A 319 -8.85 9.90 -7.80
CA ILE A 319 -8.01 10.18 -8.98
C ILE A 319 -7.89 8.94 -9.85
N GLY A 320 -7.54 7.79 -9.27
CA GLY A 320 -7.41 6.53 -10.00
C GLY A 320 -8.70 6.12 -10.70
N LEU A 321 -9.85 6.29 -10.05
CA LEU A 321 -11.15 6.03 -10.66
C LEU A 321 -11.38 6.90 -11.91
N ARG A 322 -11.13 8.20 -11.82
CA ARG A 322 -11.31 9.13 -12.94
C ARG A 322 -10.46 8.76 -14.15
N GLN A 323 -9.27 8.23 -13.93
CA GLN A 323 -8.35 7.83 -15.01
C GLN A 323 -8.83 6.58 -15.76
N LEU A 324 -9.42 5.63 -15.04
CA LEU A 324 -9.90 4.37 -15.62
C LEU A 324 -11.35 4.42 -16.10
N ALA A 325 -12.10 5.37 -15.60
CA ALA A 325 -13.53 5.48 -15.85
C ALA A 325 -13.83 5.96 -17.28
N GLY A 326 -14.95 5.50 -17.81
CA GLY A 326 -15.56 6.09 -18.99
C GLY A 326 -16.14 7.49 -18.71
N GLU A 327 -16.59 8.18 -19.75
CA GLU A 327 -17.07 9.55 -19.68
C GLU A 327 -18.12 9.82 -18.59
N ARG A 328 -19.00 8.86 -18.31
CA ARG A 328 -20.04 9.00 -17.27
C ARG A 328 -19.47 9.28 -15.88
N LEU A 329 -18.43 8.56 -15.47
CA LEU A 329 -17.82 8.76 -14.14
C LEU A 329 -16.88 9.98 -14.15
N ARG A 330 -16.28 10.32 -15.29
CA ARG A 330 -15.50 11.57 -15.44
C ARG A 330 -16.33 12.82 -15.28
N SER A 331 -17.59 12.80 -15.72
CA SER A 331 -18.53 13.93 -15.61
C SER A 331 -19.12 14.09 -14.20
N MET A 332 -19.01 13.08 -13.34
CA MET A 332 -19.52 13.18 -11.96
C MET A 332 -18.72 14.19 -11.14
N GLY A 333 -19.42 14.94 -10.29
CA GLY A 333 -18.81 15.90 -9.36
C GLY A 333 -17.83 15.22 -8.41
N TRP A 334 -16.76 15.93 -8.06
CA TRP A 334 -15.70 15.44 -7.16
C TRP A 334 -16.26 14.93 -5.82
N GLY A 335 -17.16 15.71 -5.20
CA GLY A 335 -17.80 15.34 -3.94
C GLY A 335 -18.67 14.09 -4.01
N VAL A 336 -19.35 13.86 -5.15
CA VAL A 336 -20.15 12.64 -5.37
C VAL A 336 -19.28 11.41 -5.41
N LEU A 337 -18.13 11.48 -6.09
CA LEU A 337 -17.19 10.36 -6.16
C LEU A 337 -16.58 10.04 -4.78
N ILE A 338 -16.20 11.06 -4.01
CA ILE A 338 -15.73 10.88 -2.62
C ILE A 338 -16.83 10.22 -1.78
N GLY A 339 -18.07 10.71 -1.87
CA GLY A 339 -19.20 10.12 -1.14
C GLY A 339 -19.44 8.65 -1.47
N LEU A 340 -19.34 8.27 -2.74
CA LEU A 340 -19.46 6.87 -3.18
C LEU A 340 -18.36 5.99 -2.58
N PHE A 341 -17.12 6.47 -2.53
CA PHE A 341 -16.03 5.71 -1.89
C PHE A 341 -16.22 5.56 -0.38
N CYS A 342 -16.86 6.52 0.28
CA CYS A 342 -17.11 6.45 1.72
C CYS A 342 -18.17 5.40 2.11
N ILE A 343 -19.02 4.94 1.19
CA ILE A 343 -20.03 3.91 1.47
C ILE A 343 -19.36 2.63 1.98
N ILE A 344 -18.28 2.18 1.35
CA ILE A 344 -17.62 0.92 1.68
C ILE A 344 -17.03 0.93 3.10
N PRO A 345 -16.19 1.90 3.49
CA PRO A 345 -15.67 1.93 4.87
C PRO A 345 -16.77 2.15 5.92
N VAL A 346 -17.87 2.88 5.61
CA VAL A 346 -19.02 2.98 6.49
C VAL A 346 -19.66 1.61 6.72
N VAL A 347 -19.88 0.84 5.65
CA VAL A 347 -20.41 -0.54 5.76
C VAL A 347 -19.48 -1.42 6.59
N ILE A 348 -18.17 -1.34 6.36
CA ILE A 348 -17.19 -2.13 7.13
C ILE A 348 -17.21 -1.73 8.61
N VAL A 349 -17.21 -0.44 8.95
CA VAL A 349 -17.23 0.05 10.33
C VAL A 349 -18.48 -0.42 11.08
N VAL A 350 -19.63 -0.41 10.41
CA VAL A 350 -20.91 -0.76 11.05
C VAL A 350 -21.10 -2.28 11.17
N PHE A 351 -20.77 -3.04 10.13
CA PHE A 351 -21.10 -4.48 10.07
C PHE A 351 -19.93 -5.41 10.30
N LEU A 352 -18.68 -4.93 10.18
CA LEU A 352 -17.47 -5.74 10.29
C LEU A 352 -16.40 -5.04 11.16
N PRO A 353 -16.75 -4.50 12.37
CA PRO A 353 -15.79 -3.75 13.20
C PRO A 353 -14.59 -4.58 13.63
N GLY A 354 -14.73 -5.91 13.69
CA GLY A 354 -13.67 -6.86 14.00
C GLY A 354 -12.48 -6.84 13.03
N ILE A 355 -12.57 -6.15 11.89
CA ILE A 355 -11.44 -5.95 10.97
C ILE A 355 -10.24 -5.27 11.68
N TYR A 356 -10.51 -4.44 12.68
CA TYR A 356 -9.44 -3.78 13.44
C TYR A 356 -8.70 -4.76 14.34
N ASP A 357 -9.41 -5.60 15.07
CA ASP A 357 -8.80 -6.63 15.94
C ASP A 357 -8.11 -7.73 15.13
N GLY A 358 -8.68 -8.08 13.96
CA GLY A 358 -8.10 -8.97 12.97
C GLY A 358 -7.19 -8.25 11.97
N PHE A 359 -6.59 -7.12 12.31
CA PHE A 359 -5.82 -6.29 11.38
C PHE A 359 -4.74 -7.07 10.62
N PHE A 360 -4.00 -7.95 11.28
CA PHE A 360 -2.96 -8.74 10.61
C PHE A 360 -3.54 -9.67 9.52
N ILE A 361 -4.75 -10.23 9.75
CA ILE A 361 -5.46 -11.07 8.77
C ILE A 361 -5.78 -10.24 7.52
N PHE A 362 -6.34 -9.06 7.72
CA PHE A 362 -6.64 -8.12 6.63
C PHE A 362 -5.37 -7.74 5.86
N LEU A 363 -4.28 -7.42 6.57
CA LEU A 363 -3.00 -7.06 5.97
C LEU A 363 -2.44 -8.20 5.11
N VAL A 364 -2.47 -9.42 5.60
CA VAL A 364 -1.97 -10.61 4.91
C VAL A 364 -2.81 -10.94 3.67
N TRP A 365 -4.14 -10.76 3.69
CA TRP A 365 -4.99 -10.85 2.49
C TRP A 365 -4.64 -9.81 1.43
N THR A 366 -4.22 -8.61 1.86
CA THR A 366 -3.69 -7.59 0.93
C THR A 366 -2.45 -8.11 0.18
N SER A 367 -1.57 -8.82 0.88
CA SER A 367 -0.38 -9.45 0.27
C SER A 367 -0.73 -10.55 -0.72
N ALA A 368 -1.73 -11.37 -0.44
CA ALA A 368 -2.16 -12.46 -1.32
C ALA A 368 -2.48 -11.96 -2.74
N LEU A 369 -3.13 -10.79 -2.86
CA LEU A 369 -3.41 -10.17 -4.15
C LEU A 369 -2.18 -9.46 -4.72
N ASN A 370 -1.54 -8.60 -3.92
CA ASN A 370 -0.52 -7.69 -4.42
C ASN A 370 0.80 -8.40 -4.76
N SER A 371 1.14 -9.51 -4.10
CA SER A 371 2.30 -10.33 -4.45
C SER A 371 2.16 -10.96 -5.85
N ALA A 372 0.97 -11.50 -6.16
CA ALA A 372 0.69 -12.04 -7.49
C ALA A 372 0.73 -10.94 -8.57
N LEU A 373 0.16 -9.76 -8.30
CA LEU A 373 0.20 -8.60 -9.19
C LEU A 373 1.65 -8.13 -9.42
N ALA A 374 2.47 -8.10 -8.38
CA ALA A 374 3.88 -7.75 -8.48
C ALA A 374 4.65 -8.74 -9.35
N GLY A 375 4.42 -10.04 -9.19
CA GLY A 375 5.03 -11.10 -10.00
C GLY A 375 4.71 -10.93 -11.49
N ILE A 376 3.44 -10.70 -11.83
CA ILE A 376 3.00 -10.42 -13.20
C ILE A 376 3.70 -9.17 -13.75
N GLY A 377 3.73 -8.08 -12.96
CA GLY A 377 4.35 -6.82 -13.37
C GLY A 377 5.85 -6.96 -13.64
N ILE A 378 6.57 -7.68 -12.78
CA ILE A 378 8.00 -7.98 -12.95
C ILE A 378 8.21 -8.82 -14.21
N ALA A 379 7.44 -9.90 -14.38
CA ALA A 379 7.56 -10.79 -15.53
C ALA A 379 7.27 -10.06 -16.86
N ASP A 380 6.21 -9.25 -16.89
CA ASP A 380 5.85 -8.48 -18.10
C ASP A 380 6.90 -7.43 -18.45
N TYR A 381 7.25 -6.59 -17.48
CA TYR A 381 8.12 -5.44 -17.74
C TYR A 381 9.57 -5.83 -18.05
N PHE A 382 10.17 -6.70 -17.23
CA PHE A 382 11.60 -7.04 -17.38
C PHE A 382 11.84 -8.11 -18.44
N PHE A 383 11.07 -9.20 -18.42
CA PHE A 383 11.36 -10.38 -19.22
C PHE A 383 10.63 -10.40 -20.57
N LEU A 384 9.35 -10.02 -20.61
CA LEU A 384 8.57 -10.02 -21.85
C LEU A 384 8.82 -8.77 -22.69
N ARG A 385 8.70 -7.57 -22.09
CA ARG A 385 8.85 -6.27 -22.78
C ARG A 385 10.28 -5.74 -22.75
N LYS A 386 11.19 -6.36 -21.99
CA LYS A 386 12.60 -5.93 -21.85
C LYS A 386 12.72 -4.44 -21.52
N GLN A 387 11.89 -3.99 -20.60
CA GLN A 387 11.80 -2.60 -20.12
C GLN A 387 11.43 -1.57 -21.22
N ARG A 388 10.70 -2.01 -22.26
CA ARG A 388 10.22 -1.15 -23.34
C ARG A 388 8.71 -1.13 -23.37
N LEU A 389 8.10 0.06 -23.25
CA LEU A 389 6.66 0.28 -23.36
C LEU A 389 6.38 1.14 -24.58
N ASN A 390 5.37 0.76 -25.37
CA ASN A 390 4.85 1.60 -26.42
C ASN A 390 3.72 2.48 -25.86
N LEU A 391 4.02 3.75 -25.61
CA LEU A 391 3.07 4.70 -25.04
C LEU A 391 1.85 4.91 -25.94
N ARG A 392 2.01 4.87 -27.26
CA ARG A 392 0.87 5.00 -28.18
C ARG A 392 -0.16 3.88 -27.96
N HIS A 393 0.29 2.65 -27.71
CA HIS A 393 -0.62 1.54 -27.43
C HIS A 393 -1.37 1.69 -26.10
N LEU A 394 -0.75 2.30 -25.08
CA LEU A 394 -1.37 2.51 -23.77
C LEU A 394 -2.52 3.54 -23.80
N TYR A 395 -2.37 4.58 -24.64
CA TYR A 395 -3.32 5.69 -24.72
C TYR A 395 -4.22 5.63 -25.98
N ALA A 396 -3.99 4.65 -26.88
CA ALA A 396 -4.85 4.45 -28.03
C ALA A 396 -6.26 4.01 -27.61
N GLU A 397 -7.22 4.32 -28.48
CA GLU A 397 -8.58 3.77 -28.35
C GLU A 397 -8.55 2.24 -28.32
N GLN A 398 -9.42 1.64 -27.52
CA GLN A 398 -9.44 0.20 -27.31
C GLN A 398 -9.57 -0.60 -28.61
N SER A 399 -10.31 -0.09 -29.60
CA SER A 399 -10.53 -0.72 -30.90
C SER A 399 -9.26 -0.84 -31.75
N ALA A 400 -8.37 0.14 -31.67
CA ALA A 400 -7.15 0.25 -32.46
C ALA A 400 -5.88 -0.25 -31.73
N SER A 401 -5.97 -0.55 -30.44
CA SER A 401 -4.82 -0.96 -29.63
C SER A 401 -4.59 -2.47 -29.67
N PRO A 402 -3.34 -2.97 -29.80
CA PRO A 402 -3.00 -4.38 -29.63
C PRO A 402 -3.24 -4.85 -28.18
N LEU A 403 -3.47 -3.91 -27.23
CA LEU A 403 -3.84 -4.18 -25.84
C LEU A 403 -5.34 -4.47 -25.67
N ARG A 404 -6.09 -4.60 -26.76
CA ARG A 404 -7.51 -4.98 -26.73
C ARG A 404 -7.73 -6.37 -26.13
N TYR A 405 -6.78 -7.29 -26.35
CA TYR A 405 -6.90 -8.70 -25.91
C TYR A 405 -8.31 -9.28 -26.22
N CYS A 406 -8.88 -10.03 -25.28
CA CYS A 406 -10.25 -10.53 -25.36
C CYS A 406 -11.24 -9.51 -24.77
N LYS A 407 -11.82 -8.65 -25.59
CA LYS A 407 -12.80 -7.62 -25.16
C LYS A 407 -12.29 -6.73 -24.02
N GLY A 408 -11.00 -6.39 -24.04
CA GLY A 408 -10.38 -5.56 -23.00
C GLY A 408 -9.83 -6.32 -21.79
N PHE A 409 -9.91 -7.63 -21.76
CA PHE A 409 -9.31 -8.50 -20.75
C PHE A 409 -8.19 -9.34 -21.35
N ASN A 410 -7.06 -9.42 -20.65
CA ASN A 410 -6.04 -10.41 -20.95
C ASN A 410 -6.29 -11.68 -20.12
N PRO A 411 -6.83 -12.77 -20.71
CA PRO A 411 -7.12 -13.98 -19.95
C PRO A 411 -5.86 -14.62 -19.34
N ILE A 412 -4.70 -14.47 -19.99
CA ILE A 412 -3.42 -15.00 -19.50
C ILE A 412 -3.03 -14.34 -18.19
N ALA A 413 -3.13 -13.01 -18.11
CA ALA A 413 -2.80 -12.28 -16.88
C ALA A 413 -3.80 -12.59 -15.75
N LEU A 414 -5.09 -12.79 -16.07
CA LEU A 414 -6.10 -13.19 -15.09
C LEU A 414 -5.87 -14.61 -14.56
N VAL A 415 -5.51 -15.58 -15.43
CA VAL A 415 -5.13 -16.94 -15.02
C VAL A 415 -3.87 -16.90 -14.13
N ALA A 416 -2.88 -16.10 -14.49
CA ALA A 416 -1.67 -15.93 -13.69
C ALA A 416 -1.96 -15.32 -12.32
N LEU A 417 -2.85 -14.32 -12.26
CA LEU A 417 -3.31 -13.70 -11.01
C LEU A 417 -4.03 -14.74 -10.13
N ALA A 418 -4.95 -15.50 -10.71
CA ALA A 418 -5.68 -16.56 -10.00
C ALA A 418 -4.74 -17.66 -9.49
N ALA A 419 -3.75 -18.08 -10.28
CA ALA A 419 -2.76 -19.07 -9.89
C ALA A 419 -1.88 -18.60 -8.72
N GLY A 420 -1.39 -17.32 -8.77
CA GLY A 420 -0.62 -16.73 -7.68
C GLY A 420 -1.44 -16.59 -6.41
N PHE A 421 -2.68 -16.14 -6.51
CA PHE A 421 -3.57 -16.04 -5.35
C PHE A 421 -3.90 -17.42 -4.76
N ALA A 422 -4.19 -18.41 -5.61
CA ALA A 422 -4.51 -19.76 -5.16
C ALA A 422 -3.34 -20.43 -4.44
N ILE A 423 -2.11 -20.35 -4.97
CA ILE A 423 -0.94 -20.93 -4.30
C ILE A 423 -0.66 -20.26 -2.97
N TYR A 424 -0.90 -18.93 -2.86
CA TYR A 424 -0.79 -18.24 -1.59
C TYR A 424 -1.67 -18.87 -0.53
N VAL A 425 -2.98 -19.03 -0.83
CA VAL A 425 -3.97 -19.60 0.10
C VAL A 425 -3.68 -21.06 0.44
N VAL A 426 -3.16 -21.82 -0.53
CA VAL A 426 -2.74 -23.22 -0.30
C VAL A 426 -1.55 -23.31 0.66
N ILE A 427 -0.57 -22.39 0.51
CA ILE A 427 0.63 -22.39 1.35
C ILE A 427 0.32 -21.85 2.75
N PHE A 428 -0.50 -20.79 2.84
CA PHE A 428 -0.87 -20.13 4.08
C PHE A 428 -2.29 -19.57 4.01
N ASN A 429 -3.15 -20.00 4.92
CA ASN A 429 -4.49 -19.45 5.08
C ASN A 429 -4.49 -18.40 6.21
N PRO A 430 -4.64 -17.10 5.90
CA PRO A 430 -4.59 -16.05 6.92
C PRO A 430 -5.67 -16.14 7.99
N GLN A 431 -6.83 -16.69 7.63
CA GLN A 431 -7.99 -16.78 8.53
C GLN A 431 -7.82 -17.83 9.63
N THR A 432 -7.23 -18.96 9.28
CA THR A 432 -7.06 -20.11 10.18
C THR A 432 -5.64 -20.30 10.67
N LEU A 433 -4.67 -19.56 10.11
CA LEU A 433 -3.23 -19.74 10.26
C LEU A 433 -2.74 -21.14 9.84
N ALA A 434 -3.57 -21.90 9.14
CA ALA A 434 -3.16 -23.18 8.57
C ALA A 434 -2.09 -22.96 7.51
N HIS A 435 -1.02 -23.71 7.57
CA HIS A 435 0.14 -23.56 6.69
C HIS A 435 0.72 -24.92 6.31
N THR A 436 1.43 -24.94 5.19
CA THR A 436 2.25 -26.09 4.77
C THR A 436 3.68 -25.95 5.32
N ASP A 437 4.44 -27.04 5.33
CA ASP A 437 5.86 -26.99 5.71
C ASP A 437 6.66 -26.02 4.80
N PHE A 438 6.23 -25.86 3.55
CA PHE A 438 6.86 -24.94 2.61
C PHE A 438 6.76 -23.47 3.05
N PHE A 439 5.73 -23.09 3.79
CA PHE A 439 5.58 -21.75 4.37
C PHE A 439 6.78 -21.37 5.25
N THR A 440 7.28 -22.32 6.03
CA THR A 440 8.41 -22.08 6.94
C THR A 440 9.74 -21.83 6.21
N LEU A 441 9.83 -22.14 4.92
CA LEU A 441 11.02 -21.92 4.10
C LEU A 441 10.96 -20.61 3.32
N ALA A 442 9.79 -20.22 2.80
CA ALA A 442 9.68 -19.17 1.78
C ALA A 442 8.52 -18.21 1.98
N THR A 443 7.79 -18.27 3.13
CA THR A 443 6.53 -17.55 3.33
C THR A 443 5.47 -17.91 2.28
N ALA A 444 4.39 -17.14 2.10
CA ALA A 444 3.39 -17.38 1.05
C ALA A 444 3.52 -16.34 -0.10
N SER A 445 3.93 -15.13 0.23
CA SER A 445 4.05 -14.03 -0.73
C SER A 445 5.07 -14.28 -1.83
N LEU A 446 6.24 -14.85 -1.49
CA LEU A 446 7.30 -15.11 -2.47
C LEU A 446 6.89 -16.16 -3.50
N PRO A 447 6.38 -17.36 -3.12
CA PRO A 447 5.88 -18.34 -4.08
C PRO A 447 4.73 -17.82 -4.93
N SER A 448 3.82 -17.03 -4.35
CA SER A 448 2.72 -16.37 -5.08
C SER A 448 3.26 -15.44 -6.19
N CYS A 449 4.19 -14.57 -5.83
CA CYS A 449 4.84 -13.66 -6.76
C CYS A 449 5.57 -14.41 -7.88
N LEU A 450 6.34 -15.43 -7.54
CA LEU A 450 7.10 -16.24 -8.49
C LEU A 450 6.18 -17.03 -9.43
N LEU A 451 5.18 -17.73 -8.89
CA LEU A 451 4.26 -18.54 -9.71
C LEU A 451 3.44 -17.67 -10.65
N ALA A 452 2.86 -16.57 -10.15
CA ALA A 452 2.12 -15.63 -11.00
C ALA A 452 2.99 -15.09 -12.14
N GLY A 453 4.22 -14.71 -11.84
CA GLY A 453 5.19 -14.25 -12.84
C GLY A 453 5.55 -15.33 -13.86
N LEU A 454 5.81 -16.55 -13.42
CA LEU A 454 6.16 -17.68 -14.29
C LEU A 454 4.99 -18.09 -15.20
N VAL A 455 3.78 -18.17 -14.65
CA VAL A 455 2.56 -18.50 -15.43
C VAL A 455 2.32 -17.40 -16.48
N HIS A 456 2.39 -16.13 -16.07
CA HIS A 456 2.24 -15.01 -17.00
C HIS A 456 3.30 -15.03 -18.12
N TYR A 457 4.54 -15.22 -17.76
CA TYR A 457 5.66 -15.29 -18.73
C TYR A 457 5.46 -16.44 -19.72
N SER A 458 5.24 -17.66 -19.20
CA SER A 458 5.16 -18.87 -20.03
C SER A 458 3.96 -18.84 -20.96
N LEU A 459 2.76 -18.55 -20.45
CA LEU A 459 1.55 -18.49 -21.27
C LEU A 459 1.59 -17.33 -22.27
N THR A 460 2.17 -16.18 -21.90
CA THR A 460 2.32 -15.07 -22.85
C THR A 460 3.24 -15.44 -23.99
N ARG A 461 4.36 -16.10 -23.72
CA ARG A 461 5.29 -16.60 -24.77
C ARG A 461 4.62 -17.66 -25.67
N LEU A 462 3.88 -18.58 -25.10
CA LEU A 462 3.26 -19.68 -25.81
C LEU A 462 2.04 -19.24 -26.63
N LEU A 463 1.22 -18.31 -26.12
CA LEU A 463 -0.08 -17.96 -26.67
C LEU A 463 -0.12 -16.52 -27.20
N ALA A 464 0.09 -15.51 -26.34
CA ALA A 464 -0.13 -14.11 -26.72
C ALA A 464 0.78 -13.64 -27.85
N VAL A 465 2.06 -14.01 -27.82
CA VAL A 465 3.02 -13.67 -28.89
C VAL A 465 2.62 -14.30 -30.23
N ARG A 466 2.15 -15.55 -30.21
CA ARG A 466 1.67 -16.26 -31.41
C ARG A 466 0.38 -15.64 -31.98
N LEU A 467 -0.53 -15.21 -31.11
CA LEU A 467 -1.79 -14.58 -31.46
C LEU A 467 -1.62 -13.09 -31.85
N GLY A 468 -0.42 -12.52 -31.69
CA GLY A 468 -0.17 -11.10 -31.93
C GLY A 468 -0.80 -10.17 -30.89
N TRP A 469 -1.16 -10.69 -29.71
CA TRP A 469 -1.74 -9.90 -28.62
C TRP A 469 -0.67 -9.14 -27.84
N GLY A 470 -1.06 -8.02 -27.23
CA GLY A 470 -0.28 -7.31 -26.23
C GLY A 470 0.91 -6.50 -26.77
N GLY A 471 1.13 -6.49 -28.09
CA GLY A 471 2.24 -5.73 -28.70
C GLY A 471 3.63 -6.15 -28.21
N TYR A 472 3.81 -7.43 -27.86
CA TYR A 472 5.09 -7.98 -27.44
C TYR A 472 6.08 -8.07 -28.62
N PRO A 473 7.40 -7.84 -28.42
CA PRO A 473 8.40 -7.93 -29.47
C PRO A 473 8.45 -9.35 -30.04
N LYS A 474 8.27 -9.48 -31.34
CA LYS A 474 8.46 -10.73 -32.07
C LYS A 474 9.96 -11.03 -32.14
N GLY A 475 10.36 -12.28 -31.90
CA GLY A 475 11.76 -12.71 -31.75
C GLY A 475 12.72 -12.40 -32.93
N ASN A 476 12.21 -11.91 -34.07
CA ASN A 476 12.98 -11.60 -35.29
C ASN A 476 13.57 -10.18 -35.36
N GLU A 477 13.34 -9.30 -34.36
CA GLU A 477 13.92 -7.94 -34.42
C GLU A 477 15.46 -7.89 -34.26
N ARG A 478 16.10 -9.01 -33.91
CA ARG A 478 17.56 -9.10 -33.94
C ARG A 478 18.13 -8.98 -35.39
N ASN A 479 17.38 -9.41 -36.40
CA ASN A 479 17.82 -9.37 -37.79
C ASN A 479 17.64 -7.99 -38.43
N ILE A 480 16.76 -7.13 -37.92
CA ILE A 480 16.53 -5.78 -38.47
C ILE A 480 17.68 -4.83 -38.10
N LYS A 481 18.29 -4.99 -36.89
CA LYS A 481 19.50 -4.24 -36.55
C LYS A 481 20.75 -4.69 -37.29
N ALA A 482 20.81 -5.96 -37.68
CA ALA A 482 21.90 -6.49 -38.52
C ALA A 482 21.77 -6.02 -39.99
N ALA A 483 20.57 -5.62 -40.44
CA ALA A 483 20.29 -5.12 -41.78
C ALA A 483 20.45 -3.60 -41.95
N GLY A 484 20.95 -2.88 -40.95
CA GLY A 484 21.29 -1.44 -41.04
C GLY A 484 20.10 -0.48 -41.16
N LEU A 485 18.85 -0.94 -41.00
CA LEU A 485 17.66 -0.10 -41.06
C LEU A 485 17.47 0.59 -39.69
N ARG A 486 17.74 1.90 -39.63
CA ARG A 486 17.39 2.75 -38.47
C ARG A 486 15.88 2.77 -38.31
N VAL A 487 15.38 2.15 -37.25
CA VAL A 487 14.03 2.43 -36.79
C VAL A 487 14.08 3.83 -36.17
N GLN A 488 13.37 4.77 -36.79
CA GLN A 488 13.17 6.11 -36.21
C GLN A 488 12.42 5.94 -34.86
N ASP A 489 13.08 6.37 -33.80
CA ASP A 489 12.56 6.41 -32.41
C ASP A 489 11.43 7.43 -32.26
#